data_2d2e43689b4e53c4a21fef8bc971b406
#
_entry.id   2d2e43689b4e53c4a21fef8bc971b406
#
_cell.length_a   1.000
_cell.length_b   1.000
_cell.length_c   1.000
_cell.angle_alpha   90.00
_cell.angle_beta   90.00
_cell.angle_gamma   90.00
#
_symmetry.space_group_name_H-M   'P 1'
#
loop_
_entity.id
_entity.type
_entity.pdbx_description
1 polymer ?
#
loop_
_entity_poly.entity_id
_entity_poly.type
_entity_poly.pdbx_seq_one_letter_code
_entity_poly.pdbx_strand_id
1 'polypeptide(L)'
;MGYKASDAERRLTKMKMEKLWLASGSPRRAEILRAVGWPFEAMPMDIDEKLLAGESALAMVERLALEKAQAAARACSQGLVLGADTTVMVDSEILAKPEDEREARRMLRLLSGRWHDVLTGVALVRAGNENTSLVAHERTQVRFSVMSDEEIEWYVQSGEPMDKAGAYAAQGRAALFIEEIRGDYWNIVGLPIQLVYRLASRI
;
A
#
# COMPACT_ATOMS: atom_id res chain seq x y z
N MET A 1 -36.58 -24.06 11.39
CA MET A 1 -36.37 -22.65 11.00
C MET A 1 -34.94 -22.50 10.50
N GLY A 2 -34.73 -22.37 9.18
CA GLY A 2 -33.37 -22.22 8.64
C GLY A 2 -32.88 -20.80 8.87
N TYR A 3 -31.74 -20.65 9.52
CA TYR A 3 -31.06 -19.38 9.70
C TYR A 3 -30.57 -18.91 8.33
N LYS A 4 -31.10 -17.79 7.83
CA LYS A 4 -30.58 -17.15 6.60
C LYS A 4 -29.40 -16.29 7.02
N ALA A 5 -28.20 -16.67 6.59
CA ALA A 5 -27.00 -15.87 6.80
C ALA A 5 -27.21 -14.43 6.35
N SER A 6 -26.74 -13.48 7.15
CA SER A 6 -26.79 -12.04 6.82
C SER A 6 -25.94 -11.75 5.57
N ASP A 7 -26.19 -10.62 4.90
CA ASP A 7 -25.38 -10.21 3.73
C ASP A 7 -23.90 -10.02 4.08
N ALA A 8 -23.61 -9.63 5.32
CA ALA A 8 -22.23 -9.53 5.83
C ALA A 8 -21.59 -10.92 5.98
N GLU A 9 -22.30 -11.89 6.56
CA GLU A 9 -21.81 -13.27 6.70
C GLU A 9 -21.55 -13.92 5.33
N ARG A 10 -22.43 -13.69 4.36
CA ARG A 10 -22.27 -14.19 2.99
C ARG A 10 -21.02 -13.59 2.33
N ARG A 11 -20.78 -12.27 2.48
CA ARG A 11 -19.59 -11.60 1.94
C ARG A 11 -18.31 -12.13 2.58
N LEU A 12 -18.26 -12.24 3.91
CA LEU A 12 -17.11 -12.77 4.63
C LEU A 12 -16.83 -14.23 4.27
N THR A 13 -17.88 -15.04 4.07
CA THR A 13 -17.73 -16.42 3.63
C THR A 13 -17.19 -16.50 2.21
N LYS A 14 -17.71 -15.68 1.26
CA LYS A 14 -17.21 -15.60 -0.11
C LYS A 14 -15.71 -15.23 -0.13
N MET A 15 -15.30 -14.22 0.63
CA MET A 15 -13.89 -13.80 0.72
C MET A 15 -12.97 -14.90 1.27
N LYS A 16 -13.43 -15.69 2.23
CA LYS A 16 -12.65 -16.81 2.79
C LYS A 16 -12.54 -18.02 1.86
N MET A 17 -13.48 -18.18 0.94
CA MET A 17 -13.54 -19.32 0.01
C MET A 17 -12.88 -19.02 -1.35
N GLU A 18 -12.79 -17.76 -1.74
CA GLU A 18 -12.15 -17.39 -2.99
C GLU A 18 -10.64 -17.27 -2.84
N LYS A 19 -9.89 -17.91 -3.72
CA LYS A 19 -8.42 -17.85 -3.69
C LYS A 19 -7.97 -16.43 -4.01
N LEU A 20 -7.22 -15.82 -3.09
CA LEU A 20 -6.64 -14.49 -3.25
C LEU A 20 -5.14 -14.63 -3.55
N TRP A 21 -4.70 -13.98 -4.61
CA TRP A 21 -3.29 -13.83 -4.96
C TRP A 21 -2.84 -12.41 -4.63
N LEU A 22 -1.76 -12.27 -3.85
CA LEU A 22 -1.16 -10.96 -3.54
C LEU A 22 0.00 -10.71 -4.50
N ALA A 23 -0.21 -9.83 -5.48
CA ALA A 23 0.81 -9.40 -6.46
C ALA A 23 1.80 -8.40 -5.83
N SER A 24 2.42 -8.76 -4.71
CA SER A 24 3.35 -7.91 -3.98
C SER A 24 4.34 -8.73 -3.15
N GLY A 25 5.61 -8.31 -3.17
CA GLY A 25 6.65 -8.84 -2.28
C GLY A 25 6.72 -8.14 -0.91
N SER A 26 5.83 -7.18 -0.62
CA SER A 26 5.85 -6.43 0.64
C SER A 26 5.44 -7.30 1.82
N PRO A 27 6.32 -7.53 2.82
CA PRO A 27 5.96 -8.28 4.03
C PRO A 27 4.80 -7.64 4.79
N ARG A 28 4.75 -6.31 4.84
CA ARG A 28 3.72 -5.53 5.55
C ARG A 28 2.33 -5.77 4.98
N ARG A 29 2.17 -5.81 3.65
CA ARG A 29 0.88 -6.14 3.01
C ARG A 29 0.42 -7.55 3.35
N ALA A 30 1.35 -8.49 3.35
CA ALA A 30 1.09 -9.87 3.76
C ALA A 30 0.66 -9.97 5.24
N GLU A 31 1.31 -9.21 6.12
CA GLU A 31 0.96 -9.13 7.55
C GLU A 31 -0.44 -8.57 7.76
N ILE A 32 -0.83 -7.51 7.05
CA ILE A 32 -2.19 -6.94 7.11
C ILE A 32 -3.24 -8.00 6.73
N LEU A 33 -3.03 -8.72 5.61
CA LEU A 33 -3.97 -9.77 5.19
C LEU A 33 -4.05 -10.92 6.21
N ARG A 34 -2.92 -11.32 6.80
CA ARG A 34 -2.90 -12.34 7.87
C ARG A 34 -3.64 -11.86 9.11
N ALA A 35 -3.42 -10.61 9.52
CA ALA A 35 -4.05 -10.03 10.71
C ALA A 35 -5.57 -10.02 10.63
N VAL A 36 -6.14 -9.82 9.43
CA VAL A 36 -7.60 -9.88 9.22
C VAL A 36 -8.11 -11.29 8.88
N GLY A 37 -7.22 -12.29 8.85
CA GLY A 37 -7.58 -13.67 8.56
C GLY A 37 -8.06 -13.90 7.12
N TRP A 38 -7.55 -13.12 6.16
CA TRP A 38 -7.85 -13.30 4.74
C TRP A 38 -6.81 -14.24 4.11
N PRO A 39 -7.19 -15.47 3.71
CA PRO A 39 -6.25 -16.41 3.11
C PRO A 39 -5.73 -15.89 1.76
N PHE A 40 -4.43 -15.95 1.53
CA PHE A 40 -3.81 -15.52 0.28
C PHE A 40 -2.55 -16.33 -0.03
N GLU A 41 -2.14 -16.30 -1.29
CA GLU A 41 -0.82 -16.72 -1.75
C GLU A 41 -0.07 -15.51 -2.33
N ALA A 42 1.19 -15.32 -1.95
CA ALA A 42 2.01 -14.23 -2.48
C ALA A 42 2.57 -14.61 -3.86
N MET A 43 2.44 -13.67 -4.81
CA MET A 43 2.97 -13.79 -6.16
C MET A 43 3.57 -12.43 -6.56
N PRO A 44 4.76 -12.08 -6.06
CA PRO A 44 5.40 -10.82 -6.39
C PRO A 44 5.70 -10.75 -7.90
N MET A 45 5.42 -9.58 -8.47
CA MET A 45 5.67 -9.29 -9.88
C MET A 45 6.71 -8.19 -9.99
N ASP A 46 7.63 -8.37 -10.94
CA ASP A 46 8.59 -7.33 -11.31
C ASP A 46 8.00 -6.52 -12.47
N ILE A 47 7.77 -5.22 -12.23
CA ILE A 47 7.30 -4.26 -13.22
C ILE A 47 8.15 -2.99 -13.16
N ASP A 48 8.18 -2.21 -14.24
CA ASP A 48 8.83 -0.90 -14.24
C ASP A 48 7.99 0.12 -13.43
N GLU A 49 8.48 0.51 -12.27
CA GLU A 49 7.80 1.43 -11.35
C GLU A 49 8.08 2.92 -11.65
N LYS A 50 8.69 3.25 -12.80
CA LYS A 50 9.01 4.64 -13.16
C LYS A 50 7.77 5.50 -13.31
N LEU A 51 7.87 6.73 -12.82
CA LEU A 51 6.90 7.79 -13.06
C LEU A 51 6.88 8.14 -14.55
N LEU A 52 5.70 8.19 -15.16
CA LEU A 52 5.54 8.61 -16.56
C LEU A 52 5.50 10.13 -16.68
N ALA A 53 5.88 10.64 -17.84
CA ALA A 53 5.87 12.09 -18.09
C ALA A 53 4.46 12.68 -17.92
N GLY A 54 4.31 13.64 -17.02
CA GLY A 54 3.04 14.30 -16.72
C GLY A 54 2.07 13.48 -15.84
N GLU A 55 2.49 12.32 -15.34
CA GLU A 55 1.67 11.49 -14.47
C GLU A 55 1.61 12.08 -13.05
N SER A 56 0.43 12.14 -12.47
CA SER A 56 0.28 12.50 -11.05
C SER A 56 0.61 11.33 -10.14
N ALA A 57 0.99 11.60 -8.89
CA ALA A 57 1.25 10.55 -7.89
C ALA A 57 0.07 9.59 -7.73
N LEU A 58 -1.15 10.11 -7.82
CA LEU A 58 -2.38 9.33 -7.72
C LEU A 58 -2.57 8.40 -8.92
N ALA A 59 -2.39 8.92 -10.13
CA ALA A 59 -2.46 8.11 -11.35
C ALA A 59 -1.36 7.03 -11.36
N MET A 60 -0.16 7.36 -10.89
CA MET A 60 0.95 6.42 -10.78
C MET A 60 0.62 5.22 -9.89
N VAL A 61 0.15 5.47 -8.66
CA VAL A 61 -0.14 4.35 -7.74
C VAL A 61 -1.30 3.48 -8.22
N GLU A 62 -2.31 4.05 -8.88
CA GLU A 62 -3.40 3.28 -9.48
C GLU A 62 -2.92 2.44 -10.67
N ARG A 63 -2.12 3.02 -11.57
CA ARG A 63 -1.53 2.30 -12.71
C ARG A 63 -0.63 1.17 -12.22
N LEU A 64 0.31 1.44 -11.32
CA LEU A 64 1.24 0.42 -10.81
C LEU A 64 0.52 -0.70 -10.06
N ALA A 65 -0.53 -0.38 -9.28
CA ALA A 65 -1.35 -1.38 -8.65
C ALA A 65 -2.04 -2.28 -9.68
N LEU A 66 -2.59 -1.69 -10.75
CA LEU A 66 -3.27 -2.43 -11.82
C LEU A 66 -2.28 -3.30 -12.62
N GLU A 67 -1.15 -2.75 -13.01
CA GLU A 67 -0.11 -3.47 -13.77
C GLU A 67 0.42 -4.69 -12.99
N LYS A 68 0.69 -4.53 -11.67
CA LYS A 68 1.05 -5.64 -10.78
C LYS A 68 -0.03 -6.72 -10.74
N ALA A 69 -1.29 -6.31 -10.57
CA ALA A 69 -2.40 -7.26 -10.51
C ALA A 69 -2.61 -7.99 -11.85
N GLN A 70 -2.55 -7.29 -12.98
CA GLN A 70 -2.69 -7.88 -14.31
C GLN A 70 -1.54 -8.83 -14.65
N ALA A 71 -0.29 -8.47 -14.29
CA ALA A 71 0.86 -9.33 -14.51
C ALA A 71 0.70 -10.67 -13.77
N ALA A 72 0.26 -10.64 -12.51
CA ALA A 72 -0.01 -11.86 -11.74
C ALA A 72 -1.26 -12.60 -12.24
N ALA A 73 -2.31 -11.91 -12.69
CA ALA A 73 -3.53 -12.53 -13.21
C ALA A 73 -3.28 -13.37 -14.46
N ARG A 74 -2.33 -12.98 -15.31
CA ARG A 74 -1.90 -13.77 -16.48
C ARG A 74 -1.22 -15.09 -16.10
N ALA A 75 -0.63 -15.17 -14.92
CA ALA A 75 0.01 -16.39 -14.40
C ALA A 75 -0.95 -17.29 -13.59
N CYS A 76 -2.18 -16.83 -13.34
CA CYS A 76 -3.19 -17.55 -12.56
C CYS A 76 -4.33 -18.03 -13.46
N SER A 77 -4.82 -19.26 -13.23
CA SER A 77 -5.98 -19.79 -13.96
C SER A 77 -7.32 -19.36 -13.37
N GLN A 78 -7.35 -19.04 -12.07
CA GLN A 78 -8.56 -18.66 -11.33
C GLN A 78 -8.23 -17.91 -10.04
N GLY A 79 -9.26 -17.24 -9.49
CA GLY A 79 -9.18 -16.50 -8.24
C GLY A 79 -9.17 -14.99 -8.44
N LEU A 80 -8.96 -14.27 -7.35
CA LEU A 80 -8.88 -12.82 -7.31
C LEU A 80 -7.43 -12.40 -7.10
N VAL A 81 -6.94 -11.45 -7.87
CA VAL A 81 -5.57 -10.92 -7.76
C VAL A 81 -5.61 -9.52 -7.19
N LEU A 82 -4.88 -9.30 -6.11
CA LEU A 82 -4.72 -8.01 -5.43
C LEU A 82 -3.35 -7.42 -5.77
N GLY A 83 -3.35 -6.31 -6.47
CA GLY A 83 -2.19 -5.44 -6.65
C GLY A 83 -2.30 -4.20 -5.77
N ALA A 84 -1.19 -3.70 -5.29
CA ALA A 84 -1.12 -2.43 -4.56
C ALA A 84 0.22 -1.74 -4.79
N ASP A 85 0.18 -0.40 -4.80
CA ASP A 85 1.36 0.45 -4.84
C ASP A 85 1.20 1.62 -3.89
N THR A 86 2.30 2.05 -3.25
CA THR A 86 2.27 3.09 -2.22
C THR A 86 3.38 4.10 -2.45
N THR A 87 3.04 5.38 -2.41
CA THR A 87 4.01 6.47 -2.46
C THR A 87 3.72 7.53 -1.40
N VAL A 88 4.74 8.33 -1.09
CA VAL A 88 4.64 9.50 -0.21
C VAL A 88 4.77 10.76 -1.07
N MET A 89 3.99 11.79 -0.78
CA MET A 89 4.03 13.06 -1.49
C MET A 89 4.02 14.23 -0.50
N VAL A 90 4.90 15.20 -0.73
CA VAL A 90 4.93 16.48 -0.02
C VAL A 90 5.15 17.61 -1.02
N ASP A 91 4.34 18.69 -0.98
CA ASP A 91 4.43 19.84 -1.88
C ASP A 91 4.55 19.47 -3.37
N SER A 92 3.85 18.47 -3.84
CA SER A 92 3.91 17.93 -5.20
C SER A 92 5.19 17.14 -5.54
N GLU A 93 6.12 16.96 -4.61
CA GLU A 93 7.27 16.08 -4.77
C GLU A 93 6.88 14.65 -4.34
N ILE A 94 7.12 13.69 -5.24
CA ILE A 94 6.91 12.26 -4.97
C ILE A 94 8.19 11.71 -4.34
N LEU A 95 8.05 11.15 -3.14
CA LEU A 95 9.14 10.53 -2.40
C LEU A 95 9.04 9.00 -2.51
N ALA A 96 9.78 8.46 -3.46
CA ALA A 96 9.96 7.02 -3.63
C ALA A 96 10.83 6.43 -2.51
N LYS A 97 11.32 5.20 -2.67
CA LYS A 97 12.34 4.64 -1.79
C LYS A 97 13.65 5.39 -1.98
N PRO A 98 14.37 5.75 -0.90
CA PRO A 98 15.66 6.42 -1.02
C PRO A 98 16.68 5.49 -1.69
N GLU A 99 17.52 6.07 -2.56
CA GLU A 99 18.60 5.35 -3.23
C GLU A 99 19.77 5.06 -2.28
N ASP A 100 20.02 6.00 -1.37
CA ASP A 100 21.07 5.92 -0.38
C ASP A 100 20.68 6.62 0.94
N GLU A 101 21.56 6.55 1.95
CA GLU A 101 21.33 7.21 3.24
C GLU A 101 21.27 8.74 3.13
N ARG A 102 21.98 9.35 2.15
CA ARG A 102 21.95 10.80 1.93
C ARG A 102 20.54 11.21 1.46
N GLU A 103 19.97 10.44 0.55
CA GLU A 103 18.60 10.65 0.08
C GLU A 103 17.58 10.43 1.20
N ALA A 104 17.77 9.40 2.02
CA ALA A 104 16.92 9.17 3.19
C ALA A 104 16.95 10.38 4.15
N ARG A 105 18.12 10.94 4.45
CA ARG A 105 18.25 12.16 5.28
C ARG A 105 17.54 13.35 4.65
N ARG A 106 17.68 13.53 3.32
CA ARG A 106 16.98 14.60 2.59
C ARG A 106 15.47 14.49 2.72
N MET A 107 14.94 13.29 2.49
CA MET A 107 13.50 13.02 2.60
C MET A 107 12.99 13.29 4.02
N LEU A 108 13.66 12.80 5.06
CA LEU A 108 13.26 13.00 6.44
C LEU A 108 13.29 14.48 6.84
N ARG A 109 14.30 15.25 6.42
CA ARG A 109 14.35 16.70 6.63
C ARG A 109 13.17 17.41 5.95
N LEU A 110 12.80 16.96 4.75
CA LEU A 110 11.67 17.52 4.01
C LEU A 110 10.33 17.24 4.72
N LEU A 111 10.19 16.08 5.37
CA LEU A 111 8.98 15.68 6.10
C LEU A 111 8.90 16.28 7.53
N SER A 112 10.04 16.62 8.12
CA SER A 112 10.15 17.13 9.50
C SER A 112 9.27 18.35 9.74
N GLY A 113 8.41 18.30 10.76
CA GLY A 113 7.50 19.37 11.17
C GLY A 113 6.33 19.63 10.20
N ARG A 114 6.08 18.73 9.21
CA ARG A 114 5.16 19.01 8.10
C ARG A 114 4.11 17.91 7.93
N TRP A 115 3.02 18.33 7.30
CA TRP A 115 2.04 17.41 6.72
C TRP A 115 2.54 16.88 5.37
N HIS A 116 2.30 15.62 5.13
CA HIS A 116 2.52 14.97 3.84
C HIS A 116 1.43 13.94 3.57
N ASP A 117 1.29 13.54 2.32
CA ASP A 117 0.30 12.57 1.87
C ASP A 117 0.94 11.20 1.67
N VAL A 118 0.27 10.17 2.13
CA VAL A 118 0.53 8.78 1.75
C VAL A 118 -0.60 8.33 0.83
N LEU A 119 -0.24 7.93 -0.38
CA LEU A 119 -1.17 7.48 -1.41
C LEU A 119 -0.94 5.99 -1.67
N THR A 120 -1.98 5.19 -1.60
CA THR A 120 -1.92 3.79 -2.00
C THR A 120 -2.99 3.50 -3.05
N GLY A 121 -2.55 3.08 -4.23
CA GLY A 121 -3.39 2.48 -5.25
C GLY A 121 -3.67 1.01 -4.92
N VAL A 122 -4.88 0.57 -5.17
CA VAL A 122 -5.34 -0.82 -5.02
C VAL A 122 -6.03 -1.24 -6.30
N ALA A 123 -5.68 -2.41 -6.81
CA ALA A 123 -6.36 -3.04 -7.93
C ALA A 123 -6.76 -4.47 -7.58
N LEU A 124 -7.97 -4.84 -7.94
CA LEU A 124 -8.45 -6.21 -7.93
C LEU A 124 -8.74 -6.64 -9.36
N VAL A 125 -8.17 -7.77 -9.77
CA VAL A 125 -8.33 -8.34 -11.13
C VAL A 125 -8.76 -9.79 -11.00
N ARG A 126 -9.76 -10.19 -11.77
CA ARG A 126 -10.19 -11.59 -11.81
C ARG A 126 -9.32 -12.40 -12.77
N ALA A 127 -8.60 -13.39 -12.26
CA ALA A 127 -7.82 -14.32 -13.08
C ALA A 127 -8.72 -15.06 -14.07
N GLY A 128 -8.24 -15.22 -15.30
CA GLY A 128 -9.01 -15.82 -16.42
C GLY A 128 -10.02 -14.84 -17.08
N ASN A 129 -10.25 -13.66 -16.53
CA ASN A 129 -11.05 -12.59 -17.14
C ASN A 129 -10.50 -11.21 -16.72
N GLU A 130 -9.39 -10.81 -17.32
CA GLU A 130 -8.70 -9.55 -17.00
C GLU A 130 -9.54 -8.29 -17.27
N ASN A 131 -10.60 -8.39 -18.07
CA ASN A 131 -11.55 -7.30 -18.28
C ASN A 131 -12.39 -6.99 -17.04
N THR A 132 -12.42 -7.92 -16.06
CA THR A 132 -13.07 -7.69 -14.77
C THR A 132 -12.02 -7.20 -13.77
N SER A 133 -11.89 -5.89 -13.70
CA SER A 133 -10.98 -5.23 -12.77
C SER A 133 -11.65 -4.05 -12.05
N LEU A 134 -11.24 -3.81 -10.81
CA LEU A 134 -11.60 -2.61 -10.05
C LEU A 134 -10.32 -1.96 -9.56
N VAL A 135 -10.22 -0.65 -9.77
CA VAL A 135 -9.08 0.16 -9.31
C VAL A 135 -9.60 1.30 -8.45
N ALA A 136 -8.93 1.59 -7.38
CA ALA A 136 -9.18 2.76 -6.53
C ALA A 136 -7.93 3.10 -5.73
N HIS A 137 -7.96 4.23 -5.05
CA HIS A 137 -6.87 4.66 -4.17
C HIS A 137 -7.40 5.08 -2.81
N GLU A 138 -6.49 5.14 -1.85
CA GLU A 138 -6.68 5.77 -0.54
C GLU A 138 -5.62 6.84 -0.33
N ARG A 139 -6.02 7.93 0.31
CA ARG A 139 -5.13 9.03 0.71
C ARG A 139 -5.21 9.23 2.20
N THR A 140 -4.07 9.26 2.85
CA THR A 140 -3.94 9.53 4.28
C THR A 140 -2.90 10.62 4.50
N GLN A 141 -3.23 11.61 5.32
CA GLN A 141 -2.29 12.64 5.71
C GLN A 141 -1.59 12.26 7.00
N VAL A 142 -0.28 12.48 7.02
CA VAL A 142 0.58 12.24 8.18
C VAL A 142 1.31 13.51 8.51
N ARG A 143 1.37 13.87 9.79
CA ARG A 143 2.17 14.97 10.29
C ARG A 143 3.33 14.43 11.12
N PHE A 144 4.53 14.86 10.76
CA PHE A 144 5.70 14.64 11.59
C PHE A 144 5.91 15.80 12.56
N SER A 145 6.37 15.48 13.77
CA SER A 145 7.00 16.45 14.66
C SER A 145 8.29 17.01 14.03
N VAL A 146 8.78 18.12 14.55
CA VAL A 146 10.09 18.62 14.14
C VAL A 146 11.16 17.64 14.63
N MET A 147 12.00 17.17 13.71
CA MET A 147 13.11 16.25 13.98
C MET A 147 14.43 17.02 13.99
N SER A 148 15.28 16.78 14.98
CA SER A 148 16.65 17.28 14.97
C SER A 148 17.52 16.49 13.97
N ASP A 149 18.68 17.03 13.60
CA ASP A 149 19.63 16.32 12.74
C ASP A 149 20.16 15.03 13.40
N GLU A 150 20.30 15.02 14.74
CA GLU A 150 20.71 13.83 15.50
C GLU A 150 19.64 12.73 15.46
N GLU A 151 18.35 13.08 15.56
CA GLU A 151 17.23 12.13 15.46
C GLU A 151 17.13 11.55 14.06
N ILE A 152 17.31 12.38 13.02
CA ILE A 152 17.34 11.93 11.63
C ILE A 152 18.51 10.96 11.42
N GLU A 153 19.69 11.30 11.89
CA GLU A 153 20.88 10.45 11.79
C GLU A 153 20.69 9.12 12.50
N TRP A 154 20.19 9.16 13.75
CA TRP A 154 19.87 7.96 14.53
C TRP A 154 18.90 7.04 13.80
N TYR A 155 17.87 7.63 13.16
CA TYR A 155 16.88 6.85 12.45
C TYR A 155 17.46 6.26 11.15
N VAL A 156 18.23 7.01 10.38
CA VAL A 156 18.87 6.53 9.14
C VAL A 156 19.86 5.38 9.45
N GLN A 157 20.67 5.49 10.50
CA GLN A 157 21.61 4.45 10.92
C GLN A 157 20.93 3.13 11.31
N SER A 158 19.63 3.15 11.58
CA SER A 158 18.87 1.92 11.85
C SER A 158 18.68 1.03 10.62
N GLY A 159 18.88 1.57 9.40
CA GLY A 159 18.61 0.90 8.14
C GLY A 159 17.12 0.81 7.78
N GLU A 160 16.21 1.14 8.72
CA GLU A 160 14.76 1.05 8.52
C GLU A 160 14.22 1.91 7.36
N PRO A 161 14.75 3.11 7.05
CA PRO A 161 14.29 3.96 5.96
C PRO A 161 14.42 3.36 4.56
N MET A 162 15.39 2.49 4.32
CA MET A 162 15.96 2.23 3.00
C MET A 162 15.02 1.51 2.01
N ASP A 163 14.04 0.76 2.49
CA ASP A 163 13.07 0.04 1.64
C ASP A 163 11.66 0.66 1.65
N LYS A 164 11.55 1.92 2.09
CA LYS A 164 10.27 2.60 2.34
C LYS A 164 10.11 3.86 1.49
N ALA A 165 8.93 4.03 0.87
CA ALA A 165 8.56 5.30 0.27
C ALA A 165 8.58 6.42 1.33
N GLY A 166 9.17 7.57 1.01
CA GLY A 166 9.35 8.68 1.95
C GLY A 166 10.34 8.39 3.08
N ALA A 167 11.13 7.32 2.98
CA ALA A 167 12.16 6.94 3.95
C ALA A 167 11.64 6.69 5.37
N TYR A 168 10.39 6.19 5.57
CA TYR A 168 9.91 5.87 6.93
C TYR A 168 8.90 4.72 6.97
N ALA A 169 8.77 4.09 8.14
CA ALA A 169 7.79 3.07 8.44
C ALA A 169 6.93 3.46 9.65
N ALA A 170 5.60 3.59 9.45
CA ALA A 170 4.70 3.92 10.57
C ALA A 170 4.66 2.84 11.66
N GLN A 171 4.97 1.59 11.33
CA GLN A 171 5.05 0.45 12.25
C GLN A 171 6.44 0.22 12.83
N GLY A 172 7.34 1.18 12.70
CA GLY A 172 8.71 1.08 13.18
C GLY A 172 9.10 2.23 14.08
N ARG A 173 10.40 2.55 14.07
CA ARG A 173 10.98 3.62 14.89
C ARG A 173 10.47 5.00 14.51
N ALA A 174 10.03 5.21 13.24
CA ALA A 174 9.44 6.48 12.82
C ALA A 174 8.12 6.79 13.54
N ALA A 175 7.48 5.83 14.20
CA ALA A 175 6.30 6.08 15.05
C ALA A 175 6.58 7.13 16.15
N LEU A 176 7.85 7.29 16.56
CA LEU A 176 8.27 8.32 17.53
C LEU A 176 8.09 9.75 16.99
N PHE A 177 8.07 9.91 15.67
CA PHE A 177 8.00 11.21 15.00
C PHE A 177 6.62 11.51 14.40
N ILE A 178 5.69 10.55 14.37
CA ILE A 178 4.34 10.75 13.87
C ILE A 178 3.52 11.44 14.95
N GLU A 179 3.14 12.70 14.70
CA GLU A 179 2.36 13.53 15.63
C GLU A 179 0.85 13.37 15.40
N GLU A 180 0.42 13.29 14.13
CA GLU A 180 -0.99 13.21 13.78
C GLU A 180 -1.20 12.41 12.48
N ILE A 181 -2.31 11.69 12.41
CA ILE A 181 -2.76 10.96 11.20
C ILE A 181 -4.20 11.36 10.91
N ARG A 182 -4.50 11.69 9.64
CA ARG A 182 -5.87 11.95 9.15
C ARG A 182 -6.18 11.00 8.01
N GLY A 183 -6.99 9.98 8.27
CA GLY A 183 -7.37 8.95 7.30
C GLY A 183 -7.12 7.53 7.79
N ASP A 184 -6.81 6.63 6.89
CA ASP A 184 -6.63 5.20 7.16
C ASP A 184 -5.18 4.88 7.55
N TYR A 185 -4.97 4.39 8.77
CA TYR A 185 -3.67 3.93 9.25
C TYR A 185 -3.09 2.80 8.39
N TRP A 186 -3.93 1.86 7.95
CA TRP A 186 -3.46 0.73 7.13
C TRP A 186 -3.00 1.16 5.74
N ASN A 187 -3.51 2.30 5.26
CA ASN A 187 -3.00 2.95 4.05
C ASN A 187 -1.52 3.35 4.21
N ILE A 188 -1.14 3.94 5.36
CA ILE A 188 0.25 4.33 5.63
C ILE A 188 1.16 3.10 5.70
N VAL A 189 0.64 1.99 6.23
CA VAL A 189 1.39 0.71 6.29
C VAL A 189 1.55 0.09 4.90
N GLY A 190 0.70 0.48 3.93
CA GLY A 190 0.83 0.12 2.53
C GLY A 190 -0.29 -0.75 1.95
N LEU A 191 -1.38 -0.98 2.71
CA LEU A 191 -2.58 -1.66 2.21
C LEU A 191 -3.83 -1.17 2.94
N PRO A 192 -4.63 -0.26 2.35
CA PRO A 192 -5.89 0.20 2.94
C PRO A 192 -6.93 -0.93 2.92
N ILE A 193 -6.89 -1.78 3.94
CA ILE A 193 -7.62 -3.05 3.97
C ILE A 193 -9.15 -2.87 3.89
N GLN A 194 -9.68 -1.77 4.42
CA GLN A 194 -11.09 -1.44 4.29
C GLN A 194 -11.49 -1.16 2.84
N LEU A 195 -10.64 -0.44 2.08
CA LEU A 195 -10.83 -0.21 0.65
C LEU A 195 -10.78 -1.54 -0.12
N VAL A 196 -9.80 -2.41 0.17
CA VAL A 196 -9.69 -3.75 -0.44
C VAL A 196 -10.96 -4.56 -0.19
N TYR A 197 -11.47 -4.58 1.05
CA TYR A 197 -12.71 -5.27 1.41
C TYR A 197 -13.92 -4.75 0.61
N ARG A 198 -14.05 -3.43 0.50
CA ARG A 198 -15.13 -2.77 -0.24
C ARG A 198 -15.08 -3.10 -1.75
N LEU A 199 -13.88 -3.12 -2.36
CA LEU A 199 -13.71 -3.51 -3.76
C LEU A 199 -14.02 -5.00 -3.97
N ALA A 200 -13.52 -5.87 -3.12
CA ALA A 200 -13.75 -7.32 -3.19
C ALA A 200 -15.23 -7.70 -3.06
N SER A 201 -16.03 -6.87 -2.38
CA SER A 201 -17.48 -7.11 -2.27
C SER A 201 -18.26 -6.73 -3.54
N ARG A 202 -17.61 -6.07 -4.52
CA ARG A 202 -18.22 -5.55 -5.76
C ARG A 202 -17.78 -6.32 -7.01
N ILE A 203 -16.73 -7.13 -6.94
CA ILE A 203 -16.17 -7.92 -8.03
C ILE A 203 -16.58 -9.40 -7.86
#